data_0d115ade711bdf4f2eafaab819613a6b
#
_entry.id   0d115ade711bdf4f2eafaab819613a6b
#
_cell.length_a   1.000
_cell.length_b   1.000
_cell.length_c   1.000
_cell.angle_alpha   90.00
_cell.angle_beta   90.00
_cell.angle_gamma   90.00
#
_symmetry.space_group_name_H-M   'P 1'
#
loop_
_entity.id
_entity.type
_entity.pdbx_description
1 polymer ?
#
loop_
_entity_poly.entity_id
_entity_poly.type
_entity_poly.pdbx_seq_one_letter_code
_entity_poly.pdbx_strand_id
1 'polypeptide(L)'
;MKVGFVVNDIATETDVYTTTRIAMAAVNRGHEAWLIGAGDMAFDPDDHVRARARSVSKKNYKSTKTFLQELRGPKGRSERITVDDLDVLMLRSDPASEKGKRDWAQMSGIDFGRAAMRRGVIVVNDPDRLAQAMHKMYCQLFPEEVRPKTLITRDTSEIKAFAREQGGKIVIKPLQGSGGQG
;
A
#
# COMPACT_ATOMS: atom_id res chain seq x y z
N MET A 1 -17.79 9.23 -7.90
CA MET A 1 -17.03 9.06 -6.64
C MET A 1 -15.62 9.62 -6.82
N LYS A 2 -15.05 10.13 -5.73
CA LYS A 2 -13.63 10.52 -5.63
C LYS A 2 -12.87 9.40 -4.92
N VAL A 3 -11.88 8.80 -5.58
CA VAL A 3 -11.13 7.65 -5.06
C VAL A 3 -9.65 8.01 -4.97
N GLY A 4 -9.08 7.93 -3.77
CA GLY A 4 -7.65 8.09 -3.53
C GLY A 4 -6.92 6.73 -3.52
N PHE A 5 -5.70 6.69 -4.04
CA PHE A 5 -4.83 5.52 -4.02
C PHE A 5 -3.50 5.92 -3.39
N VAL A 6 -3.24 5.46 -2.18
CA VAL A 6 -1.94 5.68 -1.52
C VAL A 6 -0.96 4.64 -2.05
N VAL A 7 0.10 5.11 -2.67
CA VAL A 7 1.21 4.30 -3.22
C VAL A 7 2.52 4.66 -2.52
N ASN A 8 3.56 3.87 -2.68
CA ASN A 8 4.87 4.21 -2.11
C ASN A 8 5.39 5.54 -2.65
N ASP A 9 5.46 5.65 -3.98
CA ASP A 9 5.83 6.87 -4.68
C ASP A 9 5.21 6.84 -6.08
N ILE A 10 4.59 7.94 -6.51
CA ILE A 10 3.99 8.04 -7.84
C ILE A 10 5.05 7.90 -8.94
N ALA A 11 6.28 8.32 -8.67
CA ALA A 11 7.37 8.20 -9.63
C ALA A 11 7.81 6.75 -9.89
N THR A 12 7.64 5.85 -8.91
CA THR A 12 8.02 4.44 -9.02
C THR A 12 6.89 3.51 -9.46
N GLU A 13 5.63 4.02 -9.57
CA GLU A 13 4.53 3.22 -10.08
C GLU A 13 4.81 2.73 -11.51
N THR A 14 4.31 1.56 -11.86
CA THR A 14 4.47 1.01 -13.21
C THR A 14 3.13 0.69 -13.85
N ASP A 15 3.13 0.61 -15.17
CA ASP A 15 1.92 0.32 -15.97
C ASP A 15 1.41 -1.12 -15.81
N VAL A 16 2.24 -2.02 -15.26
CA VAL A 16 1.84 -3.41 -14.96
C VAL A 16 1.20 -3.56 -13.58
N TYR A 17 1.30 -2.58 -12.70
CA TYR A 17 0.77 -2.68 -11.35
C TYR A 17 -0.76 -2.66 -11.32
N THR A 18 -1.31 -3.46 -10.43
CA THR A 18 -2.77 -3.54 -10.21
C THR A 18 -3.35 -2.19 -9.81
N THR A 19 -2.63 -1.39 -9.01
CA THR A 19 -3.06 -0.05 -8.59
C THR A 19 -3.28 0.85 -9.80
N THR A 20 -2.32 0.90 -10.73
CA THR A 20 -2.44 1.69 -11.97
C THR A 20 -3.66 1.24 -12.82
N ARG A 21 -3.90 -0.08 -12.89
CA ARG A 21 -5.06 -0.64 -13.63
C ARG A 21 -6.38 -0.25 -12.99
N ILE A 22 -6.49 -0.33 -11.65
CA ILE A 22 -7.70 0.04 -10.92
C ILE A 22 -7.97 1.54 -11.04
N ALA A 23 -6.95 2.38 -10.89
CA ALA A 23 -7.07 3.83 -11.03
C ALA A 23 -7.54 4.22 -12.45
N MET A 24 -6.94 3.64 -13.49
CA MET A 24 -7.39 3.83 -14.88
C MET A 24 -8.85 3.37 -15.07
N ALA A 25 -9.21 2.21 -14.52
CA ALA A 25 -10.57 1.68 -14.64
C ALA A 25 -11.59 2.59 -13.94
N ALA A 26 -11.24 3.16 -12.78
CA ALA A 26 -12.07 4.14 -12.08
C ALA A 26 -12.32 5.39 -12.97
N VAL A 27 -11.26 5.94 -13.55
CA VAL A 27 -11.36 7.10 -14.47
C VAL A 27 -12.23 6.76 -15.69
N ASN A 28 -12.02 5.60 -16.30
CA ASN A 28 -12.78 5.17 -17.47
C ASN A 28 -14.29 4.96 -17.17
N ARG A 29 -14.62 4.70 -15.90
CA ARG A 29 -16.02 4.62 -15.41
C ARG A 29 -16.61 5.96 -14.97
N GLY A 30 -15.86 7.05 -15.18
CA GLY A 30 -16.32 8.41 -14.83
C GLY A 30 -16.08 8.81 -13.38
N HIS A 31 -15.31 8.06 -12.62
CA HIS A 31 -14.90 8.43 -11.28
C HIS A 31 -13.67 9.35 -11.33
N GLU A 32 -13.44 10.10 -10.29
CA GLU A 32 -12.22 10.89 -10.10
C GLU A 32 -11.22 10.04 -9.31
N ALA A 33 -10.05 9.76 -9.88
CA ALA A 33 -9.00 8.96 -9.26
C ALA A 33 -7.78 9.83 -8.96
N TRP A 34 -7.32 9.79 -7.71
CA TRP A 34 -6.16 10.51 -7.21
C TRP A 34 -5.08 9.54 -6.74
N LEU A 35 -3.86 9.63 -7.30
CA LEU A 35 -2.70 8.93 -6.78
C LEU A 35 -1.97 9.82 -5.78
N ILE A 36 -1.60 9.26 -4.64
CA ILE A 36 -1.00 9.94 -3.50
C ILE A 36 0.24 9.14 -3.10
N GLY A 37 1.41 9.74 -3.13
CA GLY A 37 2.59 9.10 -2.54
C GLY A 37 2.48 9.03 -1.01
N ALA A 38 2.98 7.98 -0.39
CA ALA A 38 2.96 7.83 1.08
C ALA A 38 3.65 9.01 1.79
N GLY A 39 4.62 9.64 1.12
CA GLY A 39 5.31 10.83 1.62
C GLY A 39 4.63 12.17 1.32
N ASP A 40 3.53 12.17 0.61
CA ASP A 40 2.84 13.38 0.18
C ASP A 40 1.63 13.73 1.04
N MET A 41 1.36 12.93 2.07
CA MET A 41 0.27 13.16 3.02
C MET A 41 0.68 14.13 4.12
N ALA A 42 -0.28 14.88 4.62
CA ALA A 42 -0.10 15.86 5.69
C ALA A 42 -1.32 15.88 6.61
N PHE A 43 -1.09 16.20 7.87
CA PHE A 43 -2.12 16.53 8.85
C PHE A 43 -2.00 18.02 9.18
N ASP A 44 -3.02 18.77 8.87
CA ASP A 44 -3.00 20.23 9.01
C ASP A 44 -3.51 20.70 10.39
N PRO A 45 -3.18 21.94 10.81
CA PRO A 45 -3.62 22.47 12.12
C PRO A 45 -5.14 22.60 12.29
N ASP A 46 -5.90 22.48 11.21
CA ASP A 46 -7.36 22.45 11.23
C ASP A 46 -7.94 21.02 11.37
N ASP A 47 -7.09 20.05 11.76
CA ASP A 47 -7.41 18.65 11.97
C ASP A 47 -7.86 17.90 10.71
N HIS A 48 -7.54 18.40 9.51
CA HIS A 48 -7.83 17.74 8.25
C HIS A 48 -6.62 17.00 7.68
N VAL A 49 -6.87 15.83 7.12
CA VAL A 49 -5.87 15.12 6.31
C VAL A 49 -5.84 15.70 4.91
N ARG A 50 -4.67 16.12 4.45
CA ARG A 50 -4.45 16.61 3.09
C ARG A 50 -3.33 15.84 2.40
N ALA A 51 -3.30 15.91 1.08
CA ALA A 51 -2.23 15.28 0.32
C ALA A 51 -1.92 16.07 -0.95
N ARG A 52 -0.64 16.08 -1.35
CA ARG A 52 -0.28 16.39 -2.73
C ARG A 52 -0.59 15.17 -3.57
N ALA A 53 -1.50 15.31 -4.52
CA ALA A 53 -2.01 14.20 -5.29
C ALA A 53 -1.96 14.48 -6.78
N ARG A 54 -1.93 13.43 -7.57
CA ARG A 54 -1.98 13.52 -9.02
C ARG A 54 -3.19 12.80 -9.56
N SER A 55 -3.79 13.40 -10.58
CA SER A 55 -4.94 12.87 -11.31
C SER A 55 -4.81 13.17 -12.80
N VAL A 56 -5.78 12.74 -13.58
CA VAL A 56 -5.88 13.00 -15.02
C VAL A 56 -7.21 13.66 -15.35
N SER A 57 -7.23 14.46 -16.41
CA SER A 57 -8.47 15.12 -16.88
C SER A 57 -9.17 14.34 -17.97
N LYS A 58 -8.41 13.58 -18.76
CA LYS A 58 -8.93 12.76 -19.85
C LYS A 58 -9.64 11.53 -19.30
N LYS A 59 -10.62 11.02 -20.03
CA LYS A 59 -11.34 9.75 -19.79
C LYS A 59 -11.07 8.78 -20.96
N ASN A 60 -11.44 7.52 -20.78
CA ASN A 60 -11.36 6.49 -21.84
C ASN A 60 -9.92 6.16 -22.29
N TYR A 61 -9.05 5.91 -21.32
CA TYR A 61 -7.71 5.36 -21.58
C TYR A 61 -7.79 3.93 -22.09
N LYS A 62 -7.06 3.63 -23.18
CA LYS A 62 -6.96 2.28 -23.76
C LYS A 62 -5.80 1.46 -23.17
N SER A 63 -4.83 2.10 -22.52
CA SER A 63 -3.71 1.41 -21.89
C SER A 63 -3.27 2.11 -20.62
N THR A 64 -2.80 1.31 -19.66
CA THR A 64 -2.20 1.78 -18.40
C THR A 64 -0.96 2.63 -18.64
N LYS A 65 -0.20 2.32 -19.68
CA LYS A 65 0.99 3.09 -20.07
C LYS A 65 0.63 4.54 -20.41
N THR A 66 -0.37 4.76 -21.26
CA THR A 66 -0.79 6.12 -21.65
C THR A 66 -1.43 6.87 -20.47
N PHE A 67 -2.19 6.18 -19.63
CA PHE A 67 -2.74 6.72 -18.39
C PHE A 67 -1.62 7.21 -17.46
N LEU A 68 -0.62 6.38 -17.20
CA LEU A 68 0.48 6.69 -16.28
C LEU A 68 1.40 7.80 -16.84
N GLN A 69 1.63 7.82 -18.15
CA GLN A 69 2.38 8.89 -18.81
C GLN A 69 1.69 10.24 -18.66
N GLU A 70 0.36 10.30 -18.84
CA GLU A 70 -0.38 11.55 -18.63
C GLU A 70 -0.40 11.95 -17.17
N LEU A 71 -0.64 11.00 -16.27
CA LEU A 71 -0.65 11.24 -14.82
C LEU A 71 0.64 11.91 -14.32
N ARG A 72 1.79 11.46 -14.80
CA ARG A 72 3.10 11.98 -14.41
C ARG A 72 3.55 13.20 -15.23
N GLY A 73 3.02 13.33 -16.41
CA GLY A 73 3.39 14.36 -17.35
C GLY A 73 2.82 15.75 -17.01
N PRO A 74 3.15 16.75 -17.81
CA PRO A 74 2.67 18.14 -17.62
C PRO A 74 1.16 18.29 -17.83
N LYS A 75 0.51 17.35 -18.51
CA LYS A 75 -0.95 17.33 -18.70
C LYS A 75 -1.70 16.75 -17.52
N GLY A 76 -1.02 16.06 -16.61
CA GLY A 76 -1.60 15.56 -15.37
C GLY A 76 -1.94 16.69 -14.42
N ARG A 77 -3.05 16.56 -13.71
CA ARG A 77 -3.41 17.46 -12.62
C ARG A 77 -2.50 17.17 -11.43
N SER A 78 -1.99 18.20 -10.80
CA SER A 78 -1.23 18.12 -9.56
C SER A 78 -1.84 19.09 -8.56
N GLU A 79 -2.46 18.59 -7.53
CA GLU A 79 -3.24 19.39 -6.58
C GLU A 79 -2.96 18.99 -5.14
N ARG A 80 -3.17 19.93 -4.22
CA ARG A 80 -3.27 19.63 -2.80
C ARG A 80 -4.73 19.42 -2.48
N ILE A 81 -5.12 18.15 -2.31
CA ILE A 81 -6.51 17.76 -2.02
C ILE A 81 -6.73 17.60 -0.52
N THR A 82 -7.98 17.73 -0.09
CA THR A 82 -8.44 17.28 1.23
C THR A 82 -8.82 15.81 1.12
N VAL A 83 -8.09 14.95 1.83
CA VAL A 83 -8.32 13.49 1.80
C VAL A 83 -9.67 13.14 2.42
N ASP A 84 -10.12 13.92 3.40
CA ASP A 84 -11.40 13.74 4.06
C ASP A 84 -12.61 13.98 3.11
N ASP A 85 -12.40 14.61 1.94
CA ASP A 85 -13.41 14.80 0.89
C ASP A 85 -13.49 13.63 -0.10
N LEU A 86 -12.66 12.60 0.07
CA LEU A 86 -12.72 11.39 -0.74
C LEU A 86 -13.86 10.48 -0.30
N ASP A 87 -14.51 9.82 -1.24
CA ASP A 87 -15.47 8.75 -0.92
C ASP A 87 -14.74 7.49 -0.46
N VAL A 88 -13.60 7.18 -1.10
CA VAL A 88 -12.80 5.98 -0.82
C VAL A 88 -11.32 6.31 -0.85
N LEU A 89 -10.57 5.83 0.14
CA LEU A 89 -9.11 5.83 0.17
C LEU A 89 -8.60 4.38 0.16
N MET A 90 -7.88 4.01 -0.89
CA MET A 90 -7.28 2.68 -1.03
C MET A 90 -5.81 2.72 -0.61
N LEU A 91 -5.45 1.98 0.44
CA LEU A 91 -4.07 1.84 0.91
C LEU A 91 -3.36 0.78 0.06
N ARG A 92 -2.54 1.21 -0.88
CA ARG A 92 -1.85 0.38 -1.86
C ARG A 92 -0.33 0.44 -1.78
N SER A 93 0.20 1.24 -0.85
CA SER A 93 1.64 1.23 -0.54
C SER A 93 2.04 -0.11 0.09
N ASP A 94 3.25 -0.55 -0.21
CA ASP A 94 3.89 -1.69 0.47
C ASP A 94 4.87 -1.14 1.52
N PRO A 95 4.53 -1.20 2.82
CA PRO A 95 5.40 -0.72 3.89
C PRO A 95 6.79 -1.36 3.87
N ALA A 96 6.88 -2.63 3.47
CA ALA A 96 8.14 -3.36 3.44
C ALA A 96 9.10 -2.90 2.33
N SER A 97 8.61 -2.17 1.35
CA SER A 97 9.41 -1.54 0.31
C SER A 97 10.01 -0.20 0.73
N GLU A 98 9.50 0.42 1.79
CA GLU A 98 10.02 1.66 2.36
C GLU A 98 11.23 1.34 3.24
N LYS A 99 12.44 1.51 2.72
CA LYS A 99 13.70 1.16 3.40
C LYS A 99 14.72 2.31 3.37
N GLY A 100 15.63 2.30 4.33
CA GLY A 100 16.74 3.24 4.42
C GLY A 100 16.23 4.66 4.65
N LYS A 101 16.49 5.59 3.75
CA LYS A 101 16.07 6.99 3.88
C LYS A 101 14.55 7.20 3.92
N ARG A 102 13.77 6.17 3.59
CA ARG A 102 12.30 6.21 3.57
C ARG A 102 11.63 5.35 4.65
N ASP A 103 12.39 4.82 5.62
CA ASP A 103 11.85 4.01 6.72
C ASP A 103 10.70 4.70 7.45
N TRP A 104 10.74 6.02 7.55
CA TRP A 104 9.68 6.84 8.15
C TRP A 104 8.32 6.70 7.42
N ALA A 105 8.30 6.33 6.13
CA ALA A 105 7.08 6.23 5.34
C ALA A 105 6.36 4.88 5.53
N GLN A 106 6.96 3.90 6.22
CA GLN A 106 6.38 2.57 6.39
C GLN A 106 4.98 2.60 7.00
N MET A 107 4.76 3.44 8.00
CA MET A 107 3.47 3.58 8.68
C MET A 107 2.60 4.70 8.11
N SER A 108 3.14 5.56 7.24
CA SER A 108 2.46 6.76 6.78
C SER A 108 1.06 6.48 6.21
N GLY A 109 0.93 5.55 5.25
CA GLY A 109 -0.37 5.21 4.68
C GLY A 109 -1.36 4.67 5.72
N ILE A 110 -0.88 3.92 6.71
CA ILE A 110 -1.70 3.35 7.79
C ILE A 110 -2.19 4.45 8.73
N ASP A 111 -1.32 5.33 9.19
CA ASP A 111 -1.65 6.36 10.18
C ASP A 111 -2.57 7.43 9.58
N PHE A 112 -2.29 7.90 8.37
CA PHE A 112 -3.18 8.79 7.64
C PHE A 112 -4.50 8.11 7.23
N GLY A 113 -4.47 6.81 6.91
CA GLY A 113 -5.67 6.02 6.67
C GLY A 113 -6.58 5.96 7.90
N ARG A 114 -6.02 5.76 9.10
CA ARG A 114 -6.76 5.84 10.38
C ARG A 114 -7.38 7.22 10.60
N ALA A 115 -6.62 8.27 10.31
CA ALA A 115 -7.13 9.64 10.46
C ALA A 115 -8.29 9.91 9.49
N ALA A 116 -8.17 9.55 8.22
CA ALA A 116 -9.22 9.67 7.22
C ALA A 116 -10.48 8.86 7.58
N MET A 117 -10.31 7.64 8.11
CA MET A 117 -11.41 6.79 8.54
C MET A 117 -12.23 7.42 9.68
N ARG A 118 -11.58 8.12 10.62
CA ARG A 118 -12.26 8.87 11.69
C ARG A 118 -13.10 10.04 11.16
N ARG A 119 -12.82 10.52 9.95
CA ARG A 119 -13.57 11.58 9.25
C ARG A 119 -14.64 11.03 8.32
N GLY A 120 -14.87 9.71 8.31
CA GLY A 120 -15.94 9.07 7.54
C GLY A 120 -15.55 8.60 6.14
N VAL A 121 -14.28 8.71 5.74
CA VAL A 121 -13.79 8.16 4.49
C VAL A 121 -13.80 6.63 4.56
N ILE A 122 -14.28 5.98 3.52
CA ILE A 122 -14.17 4.51 3.40
C ILE A 122 -12.73 4.16 3.07
N VAL A 123 -12.01 3.57 4.02
CA VAL A 123 -10.61 3.19 3.83
C VAL A 123 -10.48 1.70 3.53
N VAL A 124 -9.85 1.35 2.42
CA VAL A 124 -9.59 -0.01 1.93
C VAL A 124 -8.09 -0.15 1.62
N ASN A 125 -7.35 -1.10 2.15
CA ASN A 125 -7.67 -2.08 3.18
C ASN A 125 -7.80 -1.41 4.56
N ASP A 126 -8.38 -2.14 5.50
CA ASP A 126 -8.47 -1.69 6.89
C ASP A 126 -7.05 -1.39 7.44
N PRO A 127 -6.77 -0.16 7.93
CA PRO A 127 -5.43 0.23 8.35
C PRO A 127 -4.92 -0.56 9.57
N ASP A 128 -5.80 -0.98 10.48
CA ASP A 128 -5.38 -1.77 11.65
C ASP A 128 -5.00 -3.20 11.25
N ARG A 129 -5.72 -3.78 10.30
CA ARG A 129 -5.39 -5.08 9.74
C ARG A 129 -4.10 -5.02 8.91
N LEU A 130 -3.88 -3.93 8.16
CA LEU A 130 -2.60 -3.72 7.48
C LEU A 130 -1.44 -3.60 8.46
N ALA A 131 -1.60 -2.88 9.56
CA ALA A 131 -0.58 -2.79 10.60
C ALA A 131 -0.22 -4.16 11.19
N GLN A 132 -1.23 -5.01 11.45
CA GLN A 132 -1.00 -6.39 11.90
C GLN A 132 -0.30 -7.25 10.83
N ALA A 133 -0.60 -7.03 9.55
CA ALA A 133 -0.04 -7.79 8.43
C ALA A 133 1.39 -7.37 8.03
N MET A 134 1.97 -6.33 8.66
CA MET A 134 3.33 -5.87 8.34
C MET A 134 4.40 -6.94 8.57
N HIS A 135 4.16 -7.91 9.42
CA HIS A 135 5.08 -9.01 9.65
C HIS A 135 4.40 -10.38 9.64
N LYS A 136 5.20 -11.41 9.38
CA LYS A 136 4.71 -12.76 9.07
C LYS A 136 4.07 -13.49 10.26
N MET A 137 4.18 -12.99 11.49
CA MET A 137 3.40 -13.49 12.61
C MET A 137 1.89 -13.38 12.38
N TYR A 138 1.45 -12.44 11.55
CA TYR A 138 0.05 -12.34 11.14
C TYR A 138 -0.51 -13.65 10.57
N CYS A 139 0.33 -14.43 9.87
CA CYS A 139 -0.07 -15.73 9.33
C CYS A 139 -0.49 -16.74 10.44
N GLN A 140 -0.05 -16.53 11.68
CA GLN A 140 -0.41 -17.39 12.81
C GLN A 140 -1.86 -17.15 13.32
N LEU A 141 -2.52 -16.08 12.85
CA LEU A 141 -3.93 -15.80 13.12
C LEU A 141 -4.88 -16.62 12.22
N PHE A 142 -4.37 -17.25 11.17
CA PHE A 142 -5.16 -18.14 10.32
C PHE A 142 -5.37 -19.51 10.98
N PRO A 143 -6.45 -20.22 10.62
CA PRO A 143 -6.67 -21.60 11.06
C PRO A 143 -5.48 -22.51 10.75
N GLU A 144 -5.25 -23.49 11.61
CA GLU A 144 -4.08 -24.39 11.51
C GLU A 144 -4.05 -25.14 10.17
N GLU A 145 -5.22 -25.49 9.64
CA GLU A 145 -5.38 -26.25 8.40
C GLU A 145 -4.87 -25.52 7.15
N VAL A 146 -4.80 -24.19 7.19
CA VAL A 146 -4.39 -23.37 6.05
C VAL A 146 -3.02 -22.70 6.23
N ARG A 147 -2.34 -22.96 7.34
CA ARG A 147 -1.01 -22.38 7.60
C ARG A 147 0.08 -23.47 7.63
N PRO A 148 1.29 -23.17 7.11
CA PRO A 148 2.40 -24.10 7.24
C PRO A 148 2.88 -24.16 8.69
N LYS A 149 3.47 -25.31 9.08
CA LYS A 149 4.23 -25.38 10.33
C LYS A 149 5.32 -24.34 10.32
N THR A 150 5.37 -23.52 11.36
CA THR A 150 6.24 -22.34 11.39
C THR A 150 6.97 -22.26 12.72
N LEU A 151 8.27 -22.03 12.67
CA LEU A 151 9.11 -21.65 13.79
C LEU A 151 9.52 -20.18 13.60
N ILE A 152 9.41 -19.35 14.62
CA ILE A 152 9.88 -17.96 14.61
C ILE A 152 10.93 -17.84 15.72
N THR A 153 12.17 -17.78 15.32
CA THR A 153 13.32 -17.68 16.22
C THR A 153 14.48 -17.02 15.50
N ARG A 154 15.47 -16.58 16.26
CA ARG A 154 16.78 -16.15 15.77
C ARG A 154 17.91 -17.12 16.18
N ASP A 155 17.57 -18.18 16.91
CA ASP A 155 18.53 -19.17 17.37
C ASP A 155 18.81 -20.21 16.27
N THR A 156 20.08 -20.31 15.89
CA THR A 156 20.51 -21.22 14.81
C THR A 156 20.34 -22.70 15.18
N SER A 157 20.45 -23.06 16.46
CA SER A 157 20.29 -24.44 16.91
C SER A 157 18.86 -24.90 16.81
N GLU A 158 17.90 -24.03 17.18
CA GLU A 158 16.47 -24.26 17.02
C GLU A 158 16.07 -24.39 15.55
N ILE A 159 16.63 -23.51 14.67
CA ILE A 159 16.37 -23.60 13.22
C ILE A 159 16.85 -24.95 12.67
N LYS A 160 18.04 -25.42 13.07
CA LYS A 160 18.58 -26.71 12.63
C LYS A 160 17.77 -27.89 13.15
N ALA A 161 17.26 -27.83 14.40
CA ALA A 161 16.40 -28.84 14.98
C ALA A 161 15.09 -28.92 14.19
N PHE A 162 14.43 -27.79 13.99
CA PHE A 162 13.19 -27.68 13.21
C PHE A 162 13.37 -28.21 11.79
N ALA A 163 14.47 -27.86 11.11
CA ALA A 163 14.75 -28.39 9.77
C ALA A 163 14.83 -29.91 9.75
N ARG A 164 15.51 -30.55 10.73
CA ARG A 164 15.57 -32.03 10.83
C ARG A 164 14.20 -32.64 11.05
N GLU A 165 13.39 -32.07 11.95
CA GLU A 165 12.03 -32.52 12.21
C GLU A 165 11.10 -32.43 11.00
N GLN A 166 11.33 -31.44 10.12
CA GLN A 166 10.54 -31.23 8.90
C GLN A 166 11.12 -31.94 7.66
N GLY A 167 12.02 -32.93 7.82
CA GLY A 167 12.58 -33.71 6.71
C GLY A 167 13.70 -33.01 5.93
N GLY A 168 14.37 -32.04 6.54
CA GLY A 168 15.57 -31.41 6.02
C GLY A 168 15.37 -30.23 5.06
N LYS A 169 14.13 -29.95 4.64
CA LYS A 169 13.82 -28.83 3.75
C LYS A 169 12.90 -27.82 4.44
N ILE A 170 13.38 -26.62 4.62
CA ILE A 170 12.64 -25.48 5.17
C ILE A 170 12.81 -24.24 4.33
N VAL A 171 11.89 -23.28 4.46
CA VAL A 171 12.04 -21.95 3.88
C VAL A 171 12.28 -20.95 5.01
N ILE A 172 13.39 -20.24 4.94
CA ILE A 172 13.73 -19.18 5.88
C ILE A 172 13.28 -17.85 5.27
N LYS A 173 12.58 -17.05 6.07
CA LYS A 173 12.10 -15.72 5.63
C LYS A 173 12.35 -14.70 6.74
N PRO A 174 12.73 -13.45 6.42
CA PRO A 174 12.73 -12.40 7.43
C PRO A 174 11.30 -12.18 7.96
N LEU A 175 11.18 -11.80 9.22
CA LEU A 175 9.87 -11.55 9.84
C LEU A 175 9.10 -10.44 9.12
N GLN A 176 9.80 -9.37 8.75
CA GLN A 176 9.30 -8.31 7.87
C GLN A 176 9.91 -8.44 6.47
N GLY A 177 9.14 -8.10 5.45
CA GLY A 177 9.56 -8.12 4.06
C GLY A 177 8.49 -8.68 3.14
N SER A 178 8.53 -8.25 1.89
CA SER A 178 7.59 -8.64 0.83
C SER A 178 8.35 -9.07 -0.43
N GLY A 179 7.63 -9.62 -1.42
CA GLY A 179 8.15 -9.87 -2.76
C GLY A 179 9.21 -10.96 -2.89
N GLY A 180 9.43 -11.79 -1.85
CA GLY A 180 10.43 -12.87 -1.92
C GLY A 180 11.88 -12.38 -1.94
N GLN A 181 12.13 -11.14 -1.56
CA GLN A 181 13.47 -10.58 -1.40
C GLN A 181 13.94 -10.80 0.03
N GLY A 182 14.98 -11.62 0.22
CA GLY A 182 15.58 -11.94 1.51
C GLY A 182 16.46 -13.15 1.43
#